data_01add408a936285aaddf7451cd90f69c
#
_entry.id   01add408a936285aaddf7451cd90f69c
#
_cell.length_a   1.000
_cell.length_b   1.000
_cell.length_c   1.000
_cell.angle_alpha   90.00
_cell.angle_beta   90.00
_cell.angle_gamma   90.00
#
_symmetry.space_group_name_H-M   'P 1'
#
loop_
_entity.id
_entity.type
_entity.pdbx_description
1 polymer ?
#
loop_
_entity_poly.entity_id
_entity_poly.type
_entity_poly.pdbx_seq_one_letter_code
_entity_poly.pdbx_strand_id
1 'polypeptide(L)'
;MEGMLTSQRCASCSAIGDTCVAMDDWVQHPHARTALDDILPCVDAATANESLYRSKEVTFQLANVVNQYIANISNSNFPPGIPPYFNQSGPLVPLLCNPLNSNLTERRCLDGEVGFGNASQVWRRYVCEVSAGPGGEVCTTVGRLLPRIYSQIVAATSIGAGCYQYGPFLAELQGCTFVRNTFSTITRDNCPGLRRDSKWVYVGLAVVSGAVMLSLIFWVIYTWERRHRKNSKQFMTGS
;
A
#
# COMPACT_ATOMS: atom_id res chain seq x y z
N MET A 1 2.52 17.86 -50.83
CA MET A 1 2.64 18.97 -49.86
C MET A 1 1.61 18.85 -48.75
N GLU A 2 1.52 17.65 -48.13
CA GLU A 2 0.53 17.27 -47.07
C GLU A 2 1.18 16.64 -45.85
N GLY A 3 2.37 17.08 -45.50
CA GLY A 3 3.14 16.46 -44.40
C GLY A 3 3.54 17.39 -43.25
N MET A 4 2.98 18.62 -43.14
CA MET A 4 3.52 19.61 -42.19
C MET A 4 2.51 20.23 -41.21
N LEU A 5 1.30 19.69 -41.08
CA LEU A 5 0.26 20.24 -40.18
C LEU A 5 -0.16 19.34 -39.01
N THR A 6 0.55 18.27 -38.73
CA THR A 6 0.18 17.31 -37.66
C THR A 6 1.07 17.35 -36.42
N SER A 7 1.98 18.32 -36.26
CA SER A 7 2.96 18.31 -35.17
C SER A 7 2.89 19.48 -34.18
N GLN A 8 1.73 20.07 -33.97
CA GLN A 8 1.51 20.87 -32.76
C GLN A 8 0.47 20.21 -31.85
N ARG A 9 0.81 19.05 -31.36
CA ARG A 9 0.08 18.46 -30.21
C ARG A 9 0.37 19.35 -29.01
N CYS A 10 -0.69 19.89 -28.46
CA CYS A 10 -0.70 20.67 -27.25
C CYS A 10 0.06 19.97 -26.13
N ALA A 11 1.04 20.59 -25.48
CA ALA A 11 1.86 19.95 -24.45
C ALA A 11 1.04 19.35 -23.30
N SER A 12 -0.03 20.01 -22.87
CA SER A 12 -0.93 19.46 -21.80
C SER A 12 -1.86 18.36 -22.32
N CYS A 13 -2.36 18.47 -23.57
CA CYS A 13 -3.13 17.39 -24.20
C CYS A 13 -2.24 16.19 -24.54
N SER A 14 -0.95 16.42 -24.81
CA SER A 14 0.05 15.40 -25.02
C SER A 14 0.29 14.61 -23.74
N ALA A 15 0.57 15.28 -22.60
CA ALA A 15 0.89 14.58 -21.35
C ALA A 15 -0.22 13.62 -20.89
N ILE A 16 -1.49 14.06 -20.91
CA ILE A 16 -2.63 13.21 -20.54
C ILE A 16 -2.85 12.10 -21.58
N GLY A 17 -2.75 12.45 -22.88
CA GLY A 17 -2.84 11.50 -23.97
C GLY A 17 -1.74 10.45 -23.92
N ASP A 18 -0.52 10.88 -23.65
CA ASP A 18 0.67 10.02 -23.58
C ASP A 18 0.61 9.10 -22.35
N THR A 19 0.09 9.58 -21.21
CA THR A 19 -0.14 8.73 -20.02
C THR A 19 -1.16 7.63 -20.30
N CYS A 20 -2.30 7.97 -20.93
CA CYS A 20 -3.31 6.99 -21.31
C CYS A 20 -2.77 5.96 -22.33
N VAL A 21 -1.96 6.41 -23.30
CA VAL A 21 -1.32 5.52 -24.28
C VAL A 21 -0.28 4.63 -23.61
N ALA A 22 0.55 5.17 -22.71
CA ALA A 22 1.54 4.38 -21.98
C ALA A 22 0.90 3.32 -21.08
N MET A 23 -0.23 3.64 -20.41
CA MET A 23 -0.99 2.67 -19.63
C MET A 23 -1.57 1.56 -20.51
N ASP A 24 -2.16 1.92 -21.65
CA ASP A 24 -2.75 0.98 -22.58
C ASP A 24 -1.69 0.06 -23.20
N ASP A 25 -0.57 0.61 -23.61
CA ASP A 25 0.57 -0.15 -24.16
C ASP A 25 1.12 -1.14 -23.13
N TRP A 26 1.30 -0.72 -21.89
CA TRP A 26 1.76 -1.60 -20.81
C TRP A 26 0.76 -2.72 -20.48
N VAL A 27 -0.54 -2.45 -20.57
CA VAL A 27 -1.60 -3.47 -20.37
C VAL A 27 -1.62 -4.48 -21.51
N GLN A 28 -1.49 -4.01 -22.76
CA GLN A 28 -1.60 -4.87 -23.95
C GLN A 28 -0.33 -5.71 -24.23
N HIS A 29 0.83 -5.21 -23.82
CA HIS A 29 2.13 -5.84 -24.10
C HIS A 29 2.85 -6.27 -22.81
N PRO A 30 2.36 -7.33 -22.10
CA PRO A 30 2.85 -7.71 -20.77
C PRO A 30 4.31 -8.19 -20.74
N HIS A 31 4.91 -8.48 -21.88
CA HIS A 31 6.29 -8.95 -22.01
C HIS A 31 7.22 -7.97 -22.73
N ALA A 32 6.69 -6.85 -23.23
CA ALA A 32 7.50 -5.80 -23.83
C ALA A 32 7.99 -4.83 -22.74
N ARG A 33 9.24 -4.41 -22.85
CA ARG A 33 9.81 -3.42 -21.93
C ARG A 33 9.24 -2.05 -22.28
N THR A 34 8.42 -1.52 -21.42
CA THR A 34 7.77 -0.21 -21.57
C THR A 34 8.34 0.80 -20.56
N ALA A 35 8.05 2.08 -20.76
CA ALA A 35 8.48 3.13 -19.82
C ALA A 35 7.90 2.95 -18.40
N LEU A 36 6.79 2.22 -18.26
CA LEU A 36 6.16 1.95 -16.96
C LEU A 36 6.85 0.84 -16.18
N ASP A 37 7.56 -0.09 -16.85
CA ASP A 37 8.28 -1.17 -16.17
C ASP A 37 9.45 -0.66 -15.31
N ASP A 38 10.04 0.47 -15.68
CA ASP A 38 11.11 1.10 -14.90
C ASP A 38 10.56 1.81 -13.64
N ILE A 39 9.26 2.12 -13.60
CA ILE A 39 8.58 2.81 -12.49
C ILE A 39 7.84 1.79 -11.59
N LEU A 40 7.28 0.74 -12.19
CA LEU A 40 6.52 -0.30 -11.50
C LEU A 40 7.38 -1.56 -11.39
N PRO A 41 8.00 -1.83 -10.23
CA PRO A 41 8.84 -3.01 -10.03
C PRO A 41 7.99 -4.28 -9.94
N CYS A 42 7.38 -4.67 -11.04
CA CYS A 42 6.60 -5.90 -11.12
C CYS A 42 7.51 -7.12 -11.16
N VAL A 43 7.20 -8.09 -10.31
CA VAL A 43 7.85 -9.41 -10.34
C VAL A 43 7.03 -10.38 -11.20
N ASP A 44 7.67 -11.41 -11.72
CA ASP A 44 6.98 -12.46 -12.44
C ASP A 44 6.04 -13.26 -11.53
N ALA A 45 5.08 -13.97 -12.12
CA ALA A 45 4.08 -14.74 -11.38
C ALA A 45 4.71 -15.85 -10.52
N ALA A 46 5.85 -16.39 -10.90
CA ALA A 46 6.55 -17.41 -10.12
C ALA A 46 7.12 -16.81 -8.84
N THR A 47 7.77 -15.66 -8.92
CA THR A 47 8.30 -14.92 -7.76
C THR A 47 7.18 -14.45 -6.83
N ALA A 48 6.04 -13.96 -7.37
CA ALA A 48 4.89 -13.57 -6.56
C ALA A 48 4.29 -14.77 -5.81
N ASN A 49 4.15 -15.93 -6.47
CA ASN A 49 3.67 -17.16 -5.86
C ASN A 49 4.66 -17.71 -4.81
N GLU A 50 5.96 -17.61 -5.06
CA GLU A 50 6.97 -17.98 -4.06
C GLU A 50 6.88 -17.09 -2.81
N SER A 51 6.67 -15.77 -2.98
CA SER A 51 6.47 -14.83 -1.87
C SER A 51 5.23 -15.20 -1.04
N LEU A 52 4.13 -15.58 -1.71
CA LEU A 52 2.92 -16.04 -1.04
C LEU A 52 3.16 -17.35 -0.28
N TYR A 53 3.85 -18.30 -0.89
CA TYR A 53 4.23 -19.57 -0.26
C TYR A 53 5.06 -19.31 1.01
N ARG A 54 6.08 -18.47 0.93
CA ARG A 54 6.93 -18.09 2.08
C ARG A 54 6.14 -17.39 3.18
N SER A 55 5.21 -16.51 2.84
CA SER A 55 4.33 -15.87 3.80
C SER A 55 3.47 -16.89 4.59
N LYS A 56 2.91 -17.89 3.90
CA LYS A 56 2.17 -18.99 4.52
C LYS A 56 3.07 -19.85 5.39
N GLU A 57 4.27 -20.18 4.93
CA GLU A 57 5.24 -20.96 5.68
C GLU A 57 5.63 -20.26 6.99
N VAL A 58 5.95 -18.96 6.93
CA VAL A 58 6.26 -18.16 8.13
C VAL A 58 5.08 -18.16 9.12
N THR A 59 3.85 -17.95 8.63
CA THR A 59 2.64 -18.02 9.45
C THR A 59 2.51 -19.36 10.18
N PHE A 60 2.68 -20.45 9.43
CA PHE A 60 2.59 -21.80 9.96
C PHE A 60 3.66 -22.07 11.04
N GLN A 61 4.91 -21.70 10.74
CA GLN A 61 6.03 -21.91 11.67
C GLN A 61 5.90 -21.07 12.93
N LEU A 62 5.52 -19.79 12.84
CA LEU A 62 5.30 -18.93 14.00
C LEU A 62 4.20 -19.48 14.92
N ALA A 63 3.07 -19.91 14.36
CA ALA A 63 2.02 -20.52 15.14
C ALA A 63 2.48 -21.81 15.85
N ASN A 64 3.27 -22.64 15.18
CA ASN A 64 3.82 -23.85 15.76
C ASN A 64 4.83 -23.56 16.87
N VAL A 65 5.73 -22.61 16.70
CA VAL A 65 6.70 -22.22 17.75
C VAL A 65 5.99 -21.71 18.99
N VAL A 66 4.97 -20.84 18.80
CA VAL A 66 4.14 -20.33 19.90
C VAL A 66 3.45 -21.51 20.62
N ASN A 67 2.86 -22.43 19.88
CA ASN A 67 2.16 -23.58 20.44
C ASN A 67 3.10 -24.57 21.17
N GLN A 68 4.29 -24.79 20.62
CA GLN A 68 5.31 -25.59 21.26
C GLN A 68 5.75 -25.00 22.61
N TYR A 69 5.95 -23.67 22.64
CA TYR A 69 6.26 -23.01 23.90
C TYR A 69 5.12 -23.13 24.91
N ILE A 70 3.88 -22.85 24.51
CA ILE A 70 2.72 -22.96 25.39
C ILE A 70 2.56 -24.40 25.92
N ALA A 71 2.61 -25.39 25.04
CA ALA A 71 2.41 -26.79 25.42
C ALA A 71 3.54 -27.33 26.31
N ASN A 72 4.79 -27.11 25.92
CA ASN A 72 5.94 -27.74 26.52
C ASN A 72 6.51 -26.98 27.73
N ILE A 73 6.26 -25.66 27.82
CA ILE A 73 6.78 -24.81 28.88
C ILE A 73 5.67 -24.29 29.78
N SER A 74 4.73 -23.53 29.23
CA SER A 74 3.69 -22.89 30.04
C SER A 74 2.71 -23.84 30.66
N ASN A 75 2.31 -24.87 29.91
CA ASN A 75 1.34 -25.89 30.37
C ASN A 75 1.96 -27.09 31.06
N SER A 76 3.27 -27.21 31.07
CA SER A 76 3.98 -28.26 31.81
C SER A 76 4.15 -27.86 33.29
N ASN A 77 4.13 -28.84 34.16
CA ASN A 77 4.38 -28.66 35.58
C ASN A 77 5.81 -29.11 35.88
N PHE A 78 6.72 -28.19 36.00
CA PHE A 78 8.11 -28.47 36.36
C PHE A 78 8.27 -28.49 37.89
N PRO A 79 9.06 -29.40 38.45
CA PRO A 79 9.38 -29.38 39.87
C PRO A 79 10.32 -28.21 40.21
N PRO A 80 10.23 -27.68 41.46
CA PRO A 80 11.12 -26.63 41.91
C PRO A 80 12.61 -26.96 41.73
N GLY A 81 13.39 -26.01 41.20
CA GLY A 81 14.83 -26.20 40.99
C GLY A 81 15.24 -26.82 39.65
N ILE A 82 14.30 -27.28 38.84
CA ILE A 82 14.58 -27.82 37.50
C ILE A 82 14.15 -26.78 36.43
N PRO A 83 15.07 -26.21 35.65
CA PRO A 83 14.70 -25.31 34.55
C PRO A 83 13.81 -26.05 33.51
N PRO A 84 12.77 -25.39 32.94
CA PRO A 84 12.38 -23.98 33.08
C PRO A 84 11.28 -23.73 34.15
N TYR A 85 11.49 -24.15 35.41
CA TYR A 85 10.55 -23.88 36.50
C TYR A 85 10.46 -22.37 36.81
N PHE A 86 9.26 -21.80 36.80
CA PHE A 86 8.96 -20.42 37.24
C PHE A 86 7.69 -20.31 38.09
N ASN A 87 7.33 -21.39 38.83
CA ASN A 87 6.13 -21.47 39.65
C ASN A 87 4.82 -21.36 38.86
N GLN A 88 4.78 -22.01 37.67
CA GLN A 88 3.57 -22.05 36.84
C GLN A 88 2.41 -22.70 37.57
N SER A 89 1.26 -22.03 37.63
CA SER A 89 0.07 -22.50 38.33
C SER A 89 -1.21 -22.00 37.69
N GLY A 90 -2.34 -22.65 38.00
CA GLY A 90 -3.63 -22.25 37.45
C GLY A 90 -4.03 -23.00 36.18
N PRO A 91 -5.07 -22.50 35.46
CA PRO A 91 -5.60 -23.16 34.29
C PRO A 91 -4.60 -23.16 33.12
N LEU A 92 -4.73 -24.16 32.23
CA LEU A 92 -3.88 -24.31 31.08
C LEU A 92 -4.12 -23.17 30.08
N VAL A 93 -3.04 -22.64 29.50
CA VAL A 93 -3.07 -21.65 28.47
C VAL A 93 -3.60 -22.27 27.17
N PRO A 94 -4.65 -21.71 26.53
CA PRO A 94 -5.15 -22.24 25.27
C PRO A 94 -4.13 -22.05 24.14
N LEU A 95 -4.06 -23.03 23.23
CA LEU A 95 -3.17 -23.00 22.10
C LEU A 95 -3.66 -21.99 21.04
N LEU A 96 -2.71 -21.46 20.27
CA LEU A 96 -3.01 -20.63 19.11
C LEU A 96 -3.58 -21.49 17.99
N CYS A 97 -4.69 -21.08 17.40
CA CYS A 97 -5.16 -21.67 16.16
C CYS A 97 -4.16 -21.41 15.05
N ASN A 98 -3.54 -22.47 14.53
CA ASN A 98 -2.80 -22.37 13.28
C ASN A 98 -3.81 -22.46 12.13
N PRO A 99 -4.00 -21.42 11.29
CA PRO A 99 -4.98 -21.46 10.21
C PRO A 99 -4.57 -22.34 9.04
N LEU A 100 -3.35 -22.90 9.07
CA LEU A 100 -2.77 -23.71 8.01
C LEU A 100 -2.44 -25.12 8.51
N ASN A 101 -2.61 -26.08 7.61
CA ASN A 101 -2.11 -27.44 7.78
C ASN A 101 -0.60 -27.52 7.44
N SER A 102 0.02 -28.65 7.67
CA SER A 102 1.44 -28.89 7.32
C SER A 102 1.74 -28.78 5.83
N ASN A 103 0.74 -28.94 4.97
CA ASN A 103 0.84 -28.72 3.51
C ASN A 103 0.44 -27.30 3.10
N LEU A 104 0.34 -26.37 4.06
CA LEU A 104 -0.01 -24.96 3.86
C LEU A 104 -1.42 -24.72 3.26
N THR A 105 -2.31 -25.71 3.35
CA THR A 105 -3.73 -25.54 3.05
C THR A 105 -4.46 -24.99 4.26
N GLU A 106 -5.53 -24.24 4.03
CA GLU A 106 -6.34 -23.67 5.10
C GLU A 106 -7.06 -24.75 5.92
N ARG A 107 -7.14 -24.51 7.23
CA ARG A 107 -7.93 -25.31 8.16
C ARG A 107 -8.79 -24.45 9.07
N ARG A 108 -9.81 -25.03 9.64
CA ARG A 108 -10.61 -24.39 10.69
C ARG A 108 -9.96 -24.64 12.06
N CYS A 109 -10.10 -23.65 12.95
CA CYS A 109 -9.70 -23.79 14.35
C CYS A 109 -10.49 -24.90 15.03
N LEU A 110 -9.83 -25.61 15.92
CA LEU A 110 -10.47 -26.60 16.80
C LEU A 110 -11.07 -25.90 18.02
N ASP A 111 -12.02 -26.58 18.68
CA ASP A 111 -12.58 -26.14 19.95
C ASP A 111 -11.47 -26.02 21.00
N GLY A 112 -11.41 -24.90 21.70
CA GLY A 112 -10.37 -24.61 22.69
C GLY A 112 -9.10 -23.95 22.14
N GLU A 113 -8.94 -23.83 20.84
CA GLU A 113 -7.89 -22.99 20.23
C GLU A 113 -8.31 -21.51 20.16
N VAL A 114 -7.35 -20.60 20.23
CA VAL A 114 -7.57 -19.15 20.18
C VAL A 114 -7.08 -18.60 18.86
N GLY A 115 -7.93 -17.88 18.14
CA GLY A 115 -7.57 -17.22 16.88
C GLY A 115 -6.60 -16.06 17.06
N PHE A 116 -5.87 -15.72 16.00
CA PHE A 116 -4.90 -14.62 15.98
C PHE A 116 -5.45 -13.32 16.55
N GLY A 117 -6.69 -12.94 16.21
CA GLY A 117 -7.29 -11.67 16.63
C GLY A 117 -7.57 -11.57 18.14
N ASN A 118 -7.80 -12.69 18.82
CA ASN A 118 -8.21 -12.71 20.23
C ASN A 118 -7.08 -13.18 21.16
N ALA A 119 -6.01 -13.76 20.63
CA ALA A 119 -4.96 -14.43 21.37
C ALA A 119 -4.37 -13.55 22.48
N SER A 120 -4.04 -12.29 22.18
CA SER A 120 -3.47 -11.36 23.15
C SER A 120 -4.41 -11.08 24.33
N GLN A 121 -5.71 -10.91 24.08
CA GLN A 121 -6.69 -10.66 25.14
C GLN A 121 -6.92 -11.88 26.02
N VAL A 122 -7.01 -13.06 25.41
CA VAL A 122 -7.21 -14.33 26.12
C VAL A 122 -6.00 -14.64 26.98
N TRP A 123 -4.79 -14.63 26.42
CA TRP A 123 -3.57 -14.98 27.11
C TRP A 123 -3.17 -14.03 28.23
N ARG A 124 -3.60 -12.76 28.16
CA ARG A 124 -3.35 -11.78 29.22
C ARG A 124 -3.85 -12.25 30.59
N ARG A 125 -4.90 -13.05 30.64
CA ARG A 125 -5.48 -13.61 31.89
C ARG A 125 -4.60 -14.67 32.52
N TYR A 126 -3.62 -15.20 31.80
CA TYR A 126 -2.70 -16.26 32.24
C TYR A 126 -1.32 -15.70 32.61
N VAL A 127 -1.13 -14.39 32.52
CA VAL A 127 0.12 -13.74 32.90
C VAL A 127 0.19 -13.55 34.38
N CYS A 128 1.28 -14.06 35.02
CA CYS A 128 1.54 -13.89 36.43
C CYS A 128 2.30 -12.60 36.73
N GLU A 129 2.20 -12.08 37.96
CA GLU A 129 3.16 -11.13 38.50
C GLU A 129 4.46 -11.85 38.86
N VAL A 130 5.58 -11.17 38.69
CA VAL A 130 6.90 -11.80 38.88
C VAL A 130 7.74 -11.09 39.94
N SER A 131 8.60 -11.91 40.60
CA SER A 131 9.69 -11.41 41.43
C SER A 131 11.03 -11.98 40.96
N ALA A 132 12.13 -11.30 41.28
CA ALA A 132 13.46 -11.83 41.00
C ALA A 132 13.75 -13.00 41.95
N GLY A 133 14.09 -14.17 41.37
CA GLY A 133 14.49 -15.39 42.08
C GLY A 133 15.93 -15.78 41.73
N PRO A 134 16.51 -16.78 42.42
CA PRO A 134 17.90 -17.24 42.23
C PRO A 134 18.19 -17.76 40.80
N GLY A 135 17.14 -18.16 40.06
CA GLY A 135 17.24 -18.70 38.70
C GLY A 135 16.59 -17.86 37.64
N GLY A 136 16.14 -16.63 37.96
CA GLY A 136 15.43 -15.73 37.05
C GLY A 136 14.10 -15.24 37.62
N GLU A 137 13.17 -14.83 36.75
CA GLU A 137 11.82 -14.40 37.14
C GLU A 137 10.99 -15.58 37.61
N VAL A 138 10.30 -15.44 38.76
CA VAL A 138 9.42 -16.44 39.33
C VAL A 138 8.03 -15.81 39.57
N CYS A 139 6.97 -16.56 39.23
CA CYS A 139 5.59 -16.11 39.45
C CYS A 139 5.27 -15.99 40.93
N THR A 140 4.73 -14.87 41.36
CA THR A 140 4.21 -14.60 42.70
C THR A 140 2.70 -14.77 42.77
N THR A 141 2.03 -14.65 41.64
CA THR A 141 0.58 -14.87 41.50
C THR A 141 0.28 -16.07 40.62
N VAL A 142 -0.98 -16.49 40.60
CA VAL A 142 -1.45 -17.56 39.71
C VAL A 142 -1.29 -17.13 38.26
N GLY A 143 -0.63 -17.95 37.46
CA GLY A 143 -0.41 -17.74 36.04
C GLY A 143 0.56 -18.76 35.45
N ARG A 144 0.57 -18.86 34.13
CA ARG A 144 1.40 -19.80 33.36
C ARG A 144 2.24 -19.08 32.27
N LEU A 145 2.17 -17.75 32.24
CA LEU A 145 2.95 -16.92 31.31
C LEU A 145 3.70 -15.84 32.08
N LEU A 146 5.00 -15.79 31.92
CA LEU A 146 5.80 -14.65 32.36
C LEU A 146 5.51 -13.45 31.51
N PRO A 147 5.51 -12.20 32.05
CA PRO A 147 5.23 -10.96 31.26
C PRO A 147 6.12 -10.81 30.05
N ARG A 148 7.42 -11.13 30.17
CA ARG A 148 8.38 -11.08 29.07
C ARG A 148 8.01 -12.06 27.95
N ILE A 149 7.63 -13.28 28.30
CA ILE A 149 7.24 -14.31 27.34
C ILE A 149 5.91 -13.96 26.67
N TYR A 150 4.95 -13.47 27.44
CA TYR A 150 3.68 -12.98 26.90
C TYR A 150 3.90 -11.93 25.82
N SER A 151 4.77 -10.94 26.05
CA SER A 151 5.06 -9.93 25.04
C SER A 151 5.68 -10.52 23.76
N GLN A 152 6.57 -11.52 23.90
CA GLN A 152 7.20 -12.19 22.76
C GLN A 152 6.21 -13.04 21.94
N ILE A 153 5.36 -13.85 22.60
CA ILE A 153 4.37 -14.65 21.86
C ILE A 153 3.29 -13.80 21.22
N VAL A 154 2.89 -12.68 21.83
CA VAL A 154 1.96 -11.72 21.23
C VAL A 154 2.58 -11.04 20.01
N ALA A 155 3.85 -10.64 20.09
CA ALA A 155 4.56 -10.08 18.94
C ALA A 155 4.67 -11.08 17.78
N ALA A 156 5.08 -12.34 18.07
CA ALA A 156 5.13 -13.39 17.07
C ALA A 156 3.75 -13.68 16.45
N THR A 157 2.70 -13.70 17.27
CA THR A 157 1.32 -13.90 16.82
C THR A 157 0.84 -12.76 15.93
N SER A 158 1.18 -11.51 16.23
CA SER A 158 0.80 -10.37 15.41
C SER A 158 1.52 -10.35 14.04
N ILE A 159 2.79 -10.77 14.00
CA ILE A 159 3.52 -10.98 12.74
C ILE A 159 2.85 -12.08 11.91
N GLY A 160 2.56 -13.24 12.50
CA GLY A 160 1.87 -14.34 11.84
C GLY A 160 0.50 -13.93 11.29
N ALA A 161 -0.27 -13.17 12.08
CA ALA A 161 -1.55 -12.60 11.66
C ALA A 161 -1.41 -11.67 10.44
N GLY A 162 -0.42 -10.79 10.48
CA GLY A 162 -0.11 -9.88 9.37
C GLY A 162 0.26 -10.63 8.10
N CYS A 163 1.14 -11.62 8.19
CA CYS A 163 1.52 -12.47 7.06
C CYS A 163 0.32 -13.23 6.47
N TYR A 164 -0.55 -13.78 7.33
CA TYR A 164 -1.73 -14.51 6.88
C TYR A 164 -2.75 -13.60 6.21
N GLN A 165 -3.04 -12.44 6.80
CA GLN A 165 -4.08 -11.53 6.33
C GLN A 165 -3.66 -10.74 5.10
N TYR A 166 -2.43 -10.24 5.06
CA TYR A 166 -1.95 -9.35 4.00
C TYR A 166 -1.07 -10.04 2.96
N GLY A 167 -0.56 -11.24 3.24
CA GLY A 167 0.31 -11.98 2.31
C GLY A 167 -0.29 -12.15 0.91
N PRO A 168 -1.54 -12.60 0.74
CA PRO A 168 -2.16 -12.74 -0.58
C PRO A 168 -2.24 -11.41 -1.33
N PHE A 169 -2.69 -10.35 -0.65
CA PHE A 169 -2.79 -9.02 -1.25
C PHE A 169 -1.42 -8.45 -1.69
N LEU A 170 -0.39 -8.64 -0.86
CA LEU A 170 0.97 -8.19 -1.19
C LEU A 170 1.54 -8.98 -2.38
N ALA A 171 1.26 -10.29 -2.47
CA ALA A 171 1.67 -11.10 -3.61
C ALA A 171 0.98 -10.65 -4.92
N GLU A 172 -0.30 -10.31 -4.87
CA GLU A 172 -1.04 -9.74 -6.02
C GLU A 172 -0.49 -8.36 -6.44
N LEU A 173 -0.12 -7.51 -5.48
CA LEU A 173 0.52 -6.23 -5.76
C LEU A 173 1.89 -6.42 -6.42
N GLN A 174 2.71 -7.34 -5.92
CA GLN A 174 4.01 -7.64 -6.50
C GLN A 174 3.91 -8.17 -7.93
N GLY A 175 2.92 -9.01 -8.22
CA GLY A 175 2.65 -9.53 -9.57
C GLY A 175 2.02 -8.51 -10.51
N CYS A 176 1.73 -7.29 -10.04
CA CYS A 176 1.08 -6.22 -10.80
C CYS A 176 -0.25 -6.58 -11.44
N THR A 177 -0.87 -7.69 -11.09
CA THR A 177 -2.17 -8.12 -11.64
C THR A 177 -3.24 -7.09 -11.29
N PHE A 178 -3.23 -6.61 -10.05
CA PHE A 178 -4.12 -5.55 -9.59
C PHE A 178 -3.90 -4.24 -10.36
N VAL A 179 -2.64 -3.82 -10.52
CA VAL A 179 -2.27 -2.59 -11.23
C VAL A 179 -2.71 -2.68 -12.70
N ARG A 180 -2.49 -3.84 -13.33
CA ARG A 180 -2.88 -4.10 -14.72
C ARG A 180 -4.38 -4.02 -14.93
N ASN A 181 -5.17 -4.62 -14.03
CA ASN A 181 -6.63 -4.53 -14.05
C ASN A 181 -7.12 -3.10 -13.84
N THR A 182 -6.50 -2.37 -12.91
CA THR A 182 -6.82 -0.96 -12.65
C THR A 182 -6.52 -0.08 -13.86
N PHE A 183 -5.35 -0.23 -14.48
CA PHE A 183 -4.99 0.51 -15.68
C PHE A 183 -5.91 0.17 -16.87
N SER A 184 -6.25 -1.10 -17.06
CA SER A 184 -7.23 -1.51 -18.07
C SER A 184 -8.59 -0.83 -17.88
N THR A 185 -9.06 -0.74 -16.63
CA THR A 185 -10.32 -0.04 -16.31
C THR A 185 -10.20 1.48 -16.56
N ILE A 186 -9.11 2.11 -16.14
CA ILE A 186 -8.86 3.54 -16.36
C ILE A 186 -8.79 3.86 -17.85
N THR A 187 -8.04 3.07 -18.62
CA THR A 187 -7.87 3.32 -20.07
C THR A 187 -9.18 3.17 -20.81
N ARG A 188 -9.99 2.18 -20.46
CA ARG A 188 -11.26 1.91 -21.12
C ARG A 188 -12.34 2.93 -20.74
N ASP A 189 -12.51 3.21 -19.43
CA ASP A 189 -13.68 3.92 -18.93
C ASP A 189 -13.42 5.43 -18.78
N ASN A 190 -12.22 5.84 -18.43
CA ASN A 190 -11.90 7.23 -18.10
C ASN A 190 -11.08 7.97 -19.18
N CYS A 191 -10.19 7.29 -19.89
CA CYS A 191 -9.33 7.94 -20.88
C CYS A 191 -10.10 8.60 -22.04
N PRO A 192 -11.21 8.03 -22.58
CA PRO A 192 -11.97 8.70 -23.65
C PRO A 192 -12.59 10.04 -23.19
N GLY A 193 -13.15 10.07 -21.97
CA GLY A 193 -13.70 11.29 -21.36
C GLY A 193 -12.62 12.33 -21.11
N LEU A 194 -11.52 11.92 -20.47
CA LEU A 194 -10.39 12.79 -20.14
C LEU A 194 -9.75 13.43 -21.38
N ARG A 195 -9.63 12.66 -22.47
CA ARG A 195 -9.12 13.16 -23.76
C ARG A 195 -10.06 14.20 -24.38
N ARG A 196 -11.37 14.02 -24.27
CA ARG A 196 -12.37 14.98 -24.76
C ARG A 196 -12.37 16.27 -23.93
N ASP A 197 -12.37 16.15 -22.61
CA ASP A 197 -12.46 17.29 -21.71
C ASP A 197 -11.17 18.14 -21.73
N SER A 198 -10.00 17.49 -21.81
CA SER A 198 -8.72 18.16 -22.00
C SER A 198 -8.68 18.99 -23.29
N LYS A 199 -9.31 18.53 -24.37
CA LYS A 199 -9.45 19.27 -25.62
C LYS A 199 -10.25 20.57 -25.43
N TRP A 200 -11.36 20.51 -24.69
CA TRP A 200 -12.20 21.68 -24.40
C TRP A 200 -11.50 22.70 -23.50
N VAL A 201 -10.77 22.24 -22.48
CA VAL A 201 -9.93 23.11 -21.63
C VAL A 201 -8.89 23.86 -22.48
N TYR A 202 -8.23 23.15 -23.40
CA TYR A 202 -7.27 23.80 -24.30
C TYR A 202 -7.89 24.84 -25.21
N VAL A 203 -9.02 24.53 -25.84
CA VAL A 203 -9.75 25.49 -26.68
C VAL A 203 -10.12 26.74 -25.86
N GLY A 204 -10.61 26.54 -24.62
CA GLY A 204 -10.92 27.65 -23.72
C GLY A 204 -9.71 28.53 -23.41
N LEU A 205 -8.57 27.93 -23.09
CA LEU A 205 -7.32 28.65 -22.83
C LEU A 205 -6.81 29.40 -24.05
N ALA A 206 -6.91 28.80 -25.24
CA ALA A 206 -6.53 29.48 -26.49
C ALA A 206 -7.40 30.70 -26.79
N VAL A 207 -8.71 30.60 -26.58
CA VAL A 207 -9.65 31.70 -26.72
C VAL A 207 -9.35 32.85 -25.75
N VAL A 208 -9.15 32.52 -24.45
CA VAL A 208 -8.78 33.51 -23.41
C VAL A 208 -7.45 34.21 -23.79
N SER A 209 -6.44 33.41 -24.15
CA SER A 209 -5.14 33.95 -24.56
C SER A 209 -5.27 34.90 -25.78
N GLY A 210 -6.05 34.48 -26.77
CA GLY A 210 -6.34 35.34 -27.95
C GLY A 210 -7.06 36.64 -27.58
N ALA A 211 -8.05 36.59 -26.70
CA ALA A 211 -8.78 37.74 -26.20
C ALA A 211 -7.87 38.73 -25.45
N VAL A 212 -6.97 38.23 -24.60
CA VAL A 212 -5.98 39.04 -23.89
C VAL A 212 -5.03 39.72 -24.87
N MET A 213 -4.51 39.00 -25.86
CA MET A 213 -3.63 39.56 -26.88
C MET A 213 -4.33 40.69 -27.72
N LEU A 214 -5.57 40.44 -28.11
CA LEU A 214 -6.37 41.47 -28.82
C LEU A 214 -6.60 42.71 -27.95
N SER A 215 -6.93 42.51 -26.66
CA SER A 215 -7.11 43.59 -25.69
C SER A 215 -5.84 44.46 -25.58
N LEU A 216 -4.67 43.84 -25.50
CA LEU A 216 -3.38 44.56 -25.45
C LEU A 216 -3.12 45.34 -26.74
N ILE A 217 -3.40 44.77 -27.90
CA ILE A 217 -3.26 45.43 -29.19
C ILE A 217 -4.17 46.67 -29.27
N PHE A 218 -5.45 46.53 -28.91
CA PHE A 218 -6.38 47.67 -28.88
C PHE A 218 -5.94 48.74 -27.88
N TRP A 219 -5.43 48.36 -26.72
CA TRP A 219 -4.91 49.32 -25.73
C TRP A 219 -3.70 50.09 -26.27
N VAL A 220 -2.78 49.42 -26.94
CA VAL A 220 -1.62 50.07 -27.59
C VAL A 220 -2.07 51.04 -28.69
N ILE A 221 -2.98 50.62 -29.56
CA ILE A 221 -3.54 51.47 -30.65
C ILE A 221 -4.24 52.68 -30.03
N TYR A 222 -5.08 52.48 -29.01
CA TYR A 222 -5.79 53.55 -28.32
C TYR A 222 -4.83 54.56 -27.67
N THR A 223 -3.79 54.11 -27.00
CA THR A 223 -2.80 54.98 -26.37
C THR A 223 -1.97 55.74 -27.37
N TRP A 224 -1.66 55.12 -28.52
CA TRP A 224 -0.93 55.76 -29.61
C TRP A 224 -1.77 56.85 -30.29
N GLU A 225 -3.03 56.58 -30.58
CA GLU A 225 -3.96 57.55 -31.16
C GLU A 225 -4.23 58.74 -30.20
N ARG A 226 -4.39 58.46 -28.91
CA ARG A 226 -4.55 59.49 -27.89
C ARG A 226 -3.33 60.43 -27.81
N ARG A 227 -2.12 59.87 -27.92
CA ARG A 227 -0.89 60.70 -28.01
C ARG A 227 -0.87 61.57 -29.26
N HIS A 228 -1.23 60.99 -30.38
CA HIS A 228 -1.25 61.71 -31.65
C HIS A 228 -2.23 62.91 -31.64
N ARG A 229 -3.40 62.69 -31.09
CA ARG A 229 -4.41 63.77 -30.91
C ARG A 229 -3.96 64.90 -29.96
N LYS A 230 -3.23 64.56 -28.90
CA LYS A 230 -2.66 65.56 -27.98
C LYS A 230 -1.58 66.41 -28.68
N ASN A 231 -0.69 65.82 -29.42
CA ASN A 231 0.36 66.49 -30.13
C ASN A 231 -0.21 67.39 -31.21
N SER A 232 -1.25 66.96 -31.96
CA SER A 232 -1.92 67.82 -33.00
C SER A 232 -2.61 69.05 -32.36
N LYS A 233 -3.20 68.93 -31.19
CA LYS A 233 -3.81 70.05 -30.47
C LYS A 233 -2.77 71.05 -29.94
N GLN A 234 -1.58 70.61 -29.53
CA GLN A 234 -0.50 71.50 -29.12
C GLN A 234 0.09 72.30 -30.27
N PHE A 235 0.12 71.70 -31.45
CA PHE A 235 0.56 72.45 -32.67
C PHE A 235 -0.41 73.53 -33.09
N MET A 236 -1.73 73.42 -32.89
CA MET A 236 -2.74 74.40 -33.24
C MET A 236 -2.92 75.53 -32.21
N THR A 237 -2.44 75.40 -30.99
CA THR A 237 -2.54 76.41 -29.90
C THR A 237 -1.25 77.19 -29.71
N GLY A 238 -0.20 76.87 -30.42
CA GLY A 238 1.12 77.59 -30.39
C GLY A 238 1.46 78.43 -31.60
N SER A 239 0.45 78.81 -32.45
CA SER A 239 0.61 79.68 -33.54
C SER A 239 -0.09 81.04 -33.34
#